data_46132d04f515dbe1aefcbd489a2caca8
#
_entry.id   46132d04f515dbe1aefcbd489a2caca8
#
_cell.length_a   1.000
_cell.length_b   1.000
_cell.length_c   1.000
_cell.angle_alpha   90.00
_cell.angle_beta   90.00
_cell.angle_gamma   90.00
#
_symmetry.space_group_name_H-M   'P 1'
#
loop_
_entity.id
_entity.type
_entity.pdbx_description
1 polymer ?
#
loop_
_entity_poly.entity_id
_entity_poly.type
_entity_poly.pdbx_seq_one_letter_code
_entity_poly.pdbx_strand_id
1 'polypeptide(L)'
;VEGGPATVLVVDDSPTKRYLLVSWLSRAGFAVLEAENGAEALARVGVDPIDLVVLDVRLPDLNGFEVCERIKAAHPAMPVIHVSAHAVDVVDRAQGLTRGADAYLAEPIEPEELVATSHAVLRYYRARQRAELLAERLLGLADTTMAVHSAPNFARLLEAAAAGAAQIFKSPAAVVAETFEGDCLAGIADGPDGTATIVPWVVDDTGVPTGTTVRVDDPAAWGLVGWPTDDTVTVAATRLREDRAPLYVVVPTATQTAHTPVLRQLAQAVAAAVEAQRSFDEEHRIAVTLQRSLLPRRIPQVNGLDLAVRYEPASAQTEVGGDFYELVMLDGHLLLAIGDVAGHSLHAATVMAELRHAVRAYAVEGHQPGEILHRVNELMRTLLPDELATICVLLLHPPSGRVRLASAGHLPPALSLDGKVEFVQHSAPLLGVRAPRPPDLEFVLPVGATLVFYTDGLIERRDTTIDDGLAALAVAATRVDDDLDRFCERLLVELAPPEIHDDVAVVALRRN
;
A
#
# COMPACT_ATOMS: atom_id res chain seq x y z
N VAL A 1 -29.38 11.39 -14.80
CA VAL A 1 -30.41 11.58 -15.85
C VAL A 1 -31.13 12.89 -15.55
N GLU A 2 -30.63 14.01 -16.08
CA GLU A 2 -31.34 15.28 -16.18
C GLU A 2 -31.81 15.38 -17.64
N GLY A 3 -33.14 15.23 -17.88
CA GLY A 3 -33.57 15.60 -19.20
C GLY A 3 -34.94 15.21 -19.70
N GLY A 4 -35.64 14.32 -19.07
CA GLY A 4 -37.01 13.98 -19.52
C GLY A 4 -38.08 14.36 -18.48
N PRO A 5 -39.37 14.54 -18.90
CA PRO A 5 -40.47 14.67 -17.97
C PRO A 5 -40.55 13.40 -17.13
N ALA A 6 -40.77 13.56 -15.80
CA ALA A 6 -40.98 12.40 -14.93
C ALA A 6 -42.21 11.60 -15.35
N THR A 7 -42.14 10.29 -15.34
CA THR A 7 -43.20 9.38 -15.73
C THR A 7 -44.04 8.98 -14.51
N VAL A 8 -45.34 9.29 -14.56
CA VAL A 8 -46.28 8.97 -13.51
C VAL A 8 -47.26 7.89 -14.00
N LEU A 9 -47.35 6.79 -13.25
CA LEU A 9 -48.40 5.79 -13.50
C LEU A 9 -49.64 6.16 -12.70
N VAL A 10 -50.76 6.35 -13.37
CA VAL A 10 -52.10 6.59 -12.76
C VAL A 10 -52.88 5.29 -12.79
N VAL A 11 -53.31 4.82 -11.62
CA VAL A 11 -54.07 3.57 -11.43
C VAL A 11 -55.42 3.89 -10.81
N ASP A 12 -56.47 3.74 -11.58
CA ASP A 12 -57.85 3.98 -11.13
C ASP A 12 -58.81 3.19 -12.04
N ASP A 13 -59.81 2.51 -11.49
CA ASP A 13 -60.75 1.70 -12.25
C ASP A 13 -61.83 2.55 -12.96
N SER A 14 -62.09 3.79 -12.48
CA SER A 14 -63.01 4.73 -13.11
C SER A 14 -62.40 5.44 -14.31
N PRO A 15 -62.86 5.22 -15.54
CA PRO A 15 -62.31 5.91 -16.70
C PRO A 15 -62.38 7.44 -16.60
N THR A 16 -63.41 7.96 -15.93
CA THR A 16 -63.61 9.40 -15.75
C THR A 16 -62.58 10.00 -14.79
N LYS A 17 -62.36 9.35 -13.65
CA LYS A 17 -61.36 9.80 -12.67
C LYS A 17 -59.95 9.69 -13.25
N ARG A 18 -59.65 8.55 -13.87
CA ARG A 18 -58.34 8.31 -14.52
C ARG A 18 -58.07 9.40 -15.55
N TYR A 19 -59.03 9.71 -16.43
CA TYR A 19 -58.89 10.79 -17.40
C TYR A 19 -58.57 12.15 -16.77
N LEU A 20 -59.25 12.50 -15.66
CA LEU A 20 -59.02 13.77 -14.96
C LEU A 20 -57.60 13.84 -14.38
N LEU A 21 -57.17 12.80 -13.64
CA LEU A 21 -55.83 12.72 -13.05
C LEU A 21 -54.73 12.79 -14.14
N VAL A 22 -54.91 12.04 -15.23
CA VAL A 22 -53.99 12.05 -16.39
C VAL A 22 -53.93 13.44 -17.02
N SER A 23 -55.09 14.09 -17.23
CA SER A 23 -55.15 15.43 -17.81
C SER A 23 -54.43 16.48 -16.98
N TRP A 24 -54.58 16.42 -15.63
CA TRP A 24 -53.95 17.37 -14.72
C TRP A 24 -52.44 17.18 -14.67
N LEU A 25 -51.98 15.94 -14.55
CA LEU A 25 -50.56 15.61 -14.52
C LEU A 25 -49.84 15.90 -15.86
N SER A 26 -50.52 15.57 -16.98
CA SER A 26 -49.96 15.88 -18.31
C SER A 26 -49.81 17.39 -18.57
N ARG A 27 -50.81 18.20 -18.12
CA ARG A 27 -50.74 19.68 -18.18
C ARG A 27 -49.63 20.24 -17.30
N ALA A 28 -49.27 19.55 -16.22
CA ALA A 28 -48.18 19.91 -15.34
C ALA A 28 -46.80 19.48 -15.88
N GLY A 29 -46.74 18.83 -17.05
CA GLY A 29 -45.49 18.45 -17.72
C GLY A 29 -44.98 17.05 -17.38
N PHE A 30 -45.79 16.20 -16.74
CA PHE A 30 -45.44 14.79 -16.52
C PHE A 30 -45.76 13.96 -17.77
N ALA A 31 -44.93 12.93 -18.04
CA ALA A 31 -45.33 11.82 -18.89
C ALA A 31 -46.24 10.90 -18.08
N VAL A 32 -47.40 10.51 -18.64
CA VAL A 32 -48.38 9.73 -17.86
C VAL A 32 -48.67 8.40 -18.53
N LEU A 33 -48.61 7.33 -17.74
CA LEU A 33 -49.06 5.98 -18.09
C LEU A 33 -50.33 5.68 -17.27
N GLU A 34 -51.20 4.82 -17.81
CA GLU A 34 -52.46 4.48 -17.22
C GLU A 34 -52.57 2.98 -16.90
N ALA A 35 -53.24 2.62 -15.82
CA ALA A 35 -53.63 1.26 -15.53
C ALA A 35 -55.06 1.23 -14.96
N GLU A 36 -55.88 0.23 -15.32
CA GLU A 36 -57.28 0.14 -14.93
C GLU A 36 -57.51 -0.73 -13.69
N ASN A 37 -56.48 -1.46 -13.26
CA ASN A 37 -56.53 -2.40 -12.13
C ASN A 37 -55.16 -2.64 -11.54
N GLY A 38 -55.11 -3.32 -10.39
CA GLY A 38 -53.89 -3.59 -9.66
C GLY A 38 -52.91 -4.55 -10.39
N ALA A 39 -53.43 -5.54 -11.09
CA ALA A 39 -52.60 -6.48 -11.84
C ALA A 39 -51.87 -5.79 -12.99
N GLU A 40 -52.55 -4.90 -13.74
CA GLU A 40 -51.94 -4.11 -14.80
C GLU A 40 -50.88 -3.14 -14.22
N ALA A 41 -51.17 -2.48 -13.11
CA ALA A 41 -50.24 -1.61 -12.42
C ALA A 41 -48.93 -2.32 -12.05
N LEU A 42 -49.04 -3.50 -11.43
CA LEU A 42 -47.89 -4.32 -11.06
C LEU A 42 -47.06 -4.76 -12.30
N ALA A 43 -47.72 -5.12 -13.39
CA ALA A 43 -47.04 -5.51 -14.63
C ALA A 43 -46.28 -4.32 -15.24
N ARG A 44 -46.86 -3.12 -15.26
CA ARG A 44 -46.21 -1.90 -15.80
C ARG A 44 -45.01 -1.45 -14.96
N VAL A 45 -45.13 -1.50 -13.62
CA VAL A 45 -44.00 -1.14 -12.71
C VAL A 45 -42.80 -2.04 -12.94
N GLY A 46 -42.98 -3.28 -13.40
CA GLY A 46 -41.88 -4.20 -13.70
C GLY A 46 -41.20 -3.97 -15.06
N VAL A 47 -41.83 -3.22 -15.97
CA VAL A 47 -41.37 -3.08 -17.38
C VAL A 47 -41.10 -1.64 -17.78
N ASP A 48 -41.95 -0.70 -17.37
CA ASP A 48 -41.90 0.69 -17.81
C ASP A 48 -41.05 1.55 -16.85
N PRO A 49 -40.37 2.61 -17.34
CA PRO A 49 -39.61 3.53 -16.50
C PRO A 49 -40.53 4.50 -15.76
N ILE A 50 -41.03 4.07 -14.60
CA ILE A 50 -41.99 4.84 -13.79
C ILE A 50 -41.24 5.53 -12.64
N ASP A 51 -41.46 6.84 -12.46
CA ASP A 51 -40.91 7.64 -11.38
C ASP A 51 -41.83 7.80 -10.18
N LEU A 52 -43.15 7.66 -10.37
CA LEU A 52 -44.19 7.86 -9.35
C LEU A 52 -45.44 7.05 -9.70
N VAL A 53 -46.10 6.47 -8.71
CA VAL A 53 -47.40 5.82 -8.86
C VAL A 53 -48.47 6.63 -8.10
N VAL A 54 -49.53 7.01 -8.79
CA VAL A 54 -50.76 7.55 -8.21
C VAL A 54 -51.80 6.44 -8.23
N LEU A 55 -52.23 5.96 -7.07
CA LEU A 55 -52.93 4.70 -6.91
C LEU A 55 -54.26 4.86 -6.15
N ASP A 56 -55.36 4.51 -6.79
CA ASP A 56 -56.62 4.41 -6.08
C ASP A 56 -56.57 3.23 -5.08
N VAL A 57 -57.19 3.47 -3.92
CA VAL A 57 -57.29 2.45 -2.86
C VAL A 57 -58.29 1.35 -3.23
N ARG A 58 -59.32 1.67 -4.02
CA ARG A 58 -60.39 0.73 -4.40
C ARG A 58 -60.26 0.33 -5.84
N LEU A 59 -59.65 -0.79 -6.09
CA LEU A 59 -59.54 -1.40 -7.42
C LEU A 59 -60.41 -2.67 -7.51
N PRO A 60 -60.83 -3.09 -8.71
CA PRO A 60 -61.75 -4.20 -8.89
C PRO A 60 -61.18 -5.57 -8.58
N ASP A 61 -59.86 -5.72 -8.66
CA ASP A 61 -59.13 -7.01 -8.54
C ASP A 61 -58.33 -7.12 -7.24
N LEU A 62 -57.65 -6.06 -6.84
CA LEU A 62 -56.78 -6.00 -5.66
C LEU A 62 -57.07 -4.72 -4.86
N ASN A 63 -56.86 -4.76 -3.55
CA ASN A 63 -56.90 -3.54 -2.76
C ASN A 63 -55.63 -2.70 -3.05
N GLY A 64 -55.78 -1.39 -3.27
CA GLY A 64 -54.64 -0.49 -3.55
C GLY A 64 -53.56 -0.52 -2.49
N PHE A 65 -53.87 -0.77 -1.23
CA PHE A 65 -52.87 -0.97 -0.19
C PHE A 65 -52.04 -2.24 -0.44
N GLU A 66 -52.63 -3.32 -0.91
CA GLU A 66 -51.93 -4.53 -1.27
C GLU A 66 -51.02 -4.33 -2.50
N VAL A 67 -51.49 -3.58 -3.49
CA VAL A 67 -50.72 -3.19 -4.66
C VAL A 67 -49.49 -2.36 -4.24
N CYS A 68 -49.68 -1.39 -3.33
CA CYS A 68 -48.59 -0.59 -2.79
C CYS A 68 -47.58 -1.46 -2.06
N GLU A 69 -47.98 -2.38 -1.17
CA GLU A 69 -47.08 -3.30 -0.46
C GLU A 69 -46.25 -4.14 -1.44
N ARG A 70 -46.84 -4.65 -2.52
CA ARG A 70 -46.14 -5.44 -3.56
C ARG A 70 -45.19 -4.57 -4.35
N ILE A 71 -45.54 -3.33 -4.71
CA ILE A 71 -44.65 -2.36 -5.35
C ILE A 71 -43.47 -2.08 -4.44
N LYS A 72 -43.69 -1.77 -3.16
CA LYS A 72 -42.63 -1.45 -2.20
C LYS A 72 -41.76 -2.64 -1.89
N ALA A 73 -42.28 -3.86 -1.91
CA ALA A 73 -41.47 -5.07 -1.71
C ALA A 73 -40.49 -5.32 -2.90
N ALA A 74 -40.93 -5.06 -4.14
CA ALA A 74 -40.10 -5.24 -5.34
C ALA A 74 -39.26 -4.00 -5.63
N HIS A 75 -39.75 -2.81 -5.36
CA HIS A 75 -39.15 -1.52 -5.65
C HIS A 75 -39.25 -0.58 -4.44
N PRO A 76 -38.45 -0.75 -3.39
CA PRO A 76 -38.53 0.04 -2.13
C PRO A 76 -38.42 1.55 -2.33
N ALA A 77 -37.71 1.96 -3.38
CA ALA A 77 -37.51 3.36 -3.74
C ALA A 77 -38.57 3.94 -4.70
N MET A 78 -39.64 3.18 -5.06
CA MET A 78 -40.72 3.67 -5.91
C MET A 78 -41.72 4.47 -5.06
N PRO A 79 -41.90 5.78 -5.30
CA PRO A 79 -42.88 6.56 -4.57
C PRO A 79 -44.31 6.22 -4.99
N VAL A 80 -45.24 6.14 -4.01
CA VAL A 80 -46.65 5.84 -4.20
C VAL A 80 -47.48 6.88 -3.47
N ILE A 81 -48.40 7.52 -4.19
CA ILE A 81 -49.45 8.42 -3.65
C ILE A 81 -50.79 7.69 -3.72
N HIS A 82 -51.42 7.46 -2.58
CA HIS A 82 -52.78 6.95 -2.55
C HIS A 82 -53.80 8.04 -2.80
N VAL A 83 -54.82 7.70 -3.58
CA VAL A 83 -56.02 8.50 -3.81
C VAL A 83 -57.25 7.73 -3.28
N SER A 84 -58.15 8.37 -2.56
CA SER A 84 -59.37 7.68 -2.05
C SER A 84 -60.55 8.62 -1.86
N ALA A 85 -61.73 8.13 -2.25
CA ALA A 85 -63.03 8.83 -2.11
C ALA A 85 -63.55 8.94 -0.67
N HIS A 86 -62.95 8.28 0.30
CA HIS A 86 -63.39 8.26 1.69
C HIS A 86 -62.40 8.95 2.62
N ALA A 87 -62.61 10.23 2.85
CA ALA A 87 -61.88 11.04 3.85
C ALA A 87 -62.30 10.73 5.31
N VAL A 88 -62.93 9.60 5.60
CA VAL A 88 -63.74 9.47 6.82
C VAL A 88 -63.01 8.79 7.98
N ASP A 89 -61.96 8.02 7.77
CA ASP A 89 -61.33 7.40 8.93
C ASP A 89 -59.83 7.78 9.02
N VAL A 90 -59.48 8.41 10.15
CA VAL A 90 -58.07 8.61 10.59
C VAL A 90 -57.31 7.28 10.57
N VAL A 91 -58.05 6.16 10.72
CA VAL A 91 -57.53 4.79 10.67
C VAL A 91 -57.06 4.41 9.25
N ASP A 92 -57.81 4.74 8.19
CA ASP A 92 -57.40 4.41 6.81
C ASP A 92 -56.21 5.24 6.35
N ARG A 93 -56.12 6.52 6.75
CA ARG A 93 -54.91 7.37 6.53
C ARG A 93 -53.69 6.83 7.24
N ALA A 94 -53.86 6.46 8.52
CA ALA A 94 -52.78 5.87 9.31
C ALA A 94 -52.34 4.51 8.72
N GLN A 95 -53.29 3.69 8.27
CA GLN A 95 -52.97 2.40 7.61
C GLN A 95 -52.26 2.58 6.27
N GLY A 96 -52.67 3.53 5.44
CA GLY A 96 -51.99 3.80 4.15
C GLY A 96 -50.56 4.21 4.31
N LEU A 97 -50.27 5.12 5.23
CA LEU A 97 -48.90 5.54 5.54
C LEU A 97 -48.09 4.43 6.24
N THR A 98 -48.73 3.64 7.12
CA THR A 98 -48.08 2.50 7.80
C THR A 98 -47.74 1.36 6.83
N ARG A 99 -48.47 1.23 5.72
CA ARG A 99 -48.29 0.24 4.67
C ARG A 99 -47.36 0.70 3.52
N GLY A 100 -46.66 1.82 3.72
CA GLY A 100 -45.55 2.27 2.87
C GLY A 100 -45.87 3.32 1.81
N ALA A 101 -47.12 3.88 1.77
CA ALA A 101 -47.41 5.02 0.90
C ALA A 101 -46.67 6.29 1.35
N ASP A 102 -46.26 7.09 0.40
CA ASP A 102 -45.50 8.33 0.65
C ASP A 102 -46.37 9.56 0.81
N ALA A 103 -47.57 9.50 0.28
CA ALA A 103 -48.60 10.51 0.49
C ALA A 103 -50.00 9.90 0.32
N TYR A 104 -51.02 10.61 0.80
CA TYR A 104 -52.39 10.25 0.72
C TYR A 104 -53.24 11.48 0.35
N LEU A 105 -54.04 11.41 -0.71
CA LEU A 105 -54.92 12.46 -1.17
C LEU A 105 -56.37 11.98 -1.02
N ALA A 106 -57.23 12.80 -0.36
CA ALA A 106 -58.61 12.52 -0.16
C ALA A 106 -59.47 13.22 -1.24
N GLU A 107 -60.43 12.51 -1.84
CA GLU A 107 -61.37 13.12 -2.77
C GLU A 107 -62.41 14.00 -2.03
N PRO A 108 -62.83 15.11 -2.63
CA PRO A 108 -62.44 15.62 -3.94
C PRO A 108 -61.06 16.22 -3.95
N ILE A 109 -60.24 15.84 -4.94
CA ILE A 109 -58.85 16.32 -5.10
C ILE A 109 -58.87 17.59 -5.96
N GLU A 110 -58.20 18.62 -5.48
CA GLU A 110 -57.93 19.79 -6.32
C GLU A 110 -56.70 19.52 -7.22
N PRO A 111 -56.71 19.98 -8.52
CA PRO A 111 -55.62 19.75 -9.43
C PRO A 111 -54.24 20.21 -8.90
N GLU A 112 -54.26 21.38 -8.22
CA GLU A 112 -53.05 21.98 -7.63
C GLU A 112 -52.50 21.13 -6.48
N GLU A 113 -53.36 20.47 -5.71
CA GLU A 113 -52.93 19.59 -4.60
C GLU A 113 -52.25 18.32 -5.12
N LEU A 114 -52.83 17.67 -6.15
CA LEU A 114 -52.21 16.49 -6.78
C LEU A 114 -50.83 16.83 -7.37
N VAL A 115 -50.73 17.92 -8.13
CA VAL A 115 -49.51 18.35 -8.78
C VAL A 115 -48.44 18.73 -7.75
N ALA A 116 -48.79 19.51 -6.73
CA ALA A 116 -47.89 19.94 -5.67
C ALA A 116 -47.35 18.74 -4.87
N THR A 117 -48.20 17.77 -4.52
CA THR A 117 -47.86 16.55 -3.80
C THR A 117 -46.92 15.68 -4.65
N SER A 118 -47.26 15.49 -5.94
CA SER A 118 -46.42 14.73 -6.87
C SER A 118 -44.98 15.33 -6.99
N HIS A 119 -44.87 16.63 -7.14
CA HIS A 119 -43.58 17.33 -7.16
C HIS A 119 -42.85 17.21 -5.82
N ALA A 120 -43.52 17.31 -4.68
CA ALA A 120 -42.92 17.22 -3.36
C ALA A 120 -42.32 15.82 -3.11
N VAL A 121 -43.10 14.78 -3.41
CA VAL A 121 -42.70 13.38 -3.25
C VAL A 121 -41.53 13.07 -4.18
N LEU A 122 -41.58 13.44 -5.45
CA LEU A 122 -40.47 13.22 -6.40
C LEU A 122 -39.18 13.96 -5.98
N ARG A 123 -39.31 15.22 -5.48
CA ARG A 123 -38.14 15.96 -4.97
C ARG A 123 -37.50 15.23 -3.79
N TYR A 124 -38.32 14.74 -2.85
CA TYR A 124 -37.81 14.00 -1.68
C TYR A 124 -37.07 12.72 -2.08
N TYR A 125 -37.67 11.92 -2.95
CA TYR A 125 -37.04 10.68 -3.42
C TYR A 125 -35.75 10.92 -4.22
N ARG A 126 -35.76 11.88 -5.12
CA ARG A 126 -34.58 12.26 -5.88
C ARG A 126 -33.44 12.78 -4.96
N ALA A 127 -33.79 13.59 -3.96
CA ALA A 127 -32.81 14.06 -2.98
C ALA A 127 -32.24 12.91 -2.14
N ARG A 128 -33.10 11.98 -1.71
CA ARG A 128 -32.69 10.79 -0.97
C ARG A 128 -31.77 9.89 -1.79
N GLN A 129 -32.13 9.57 -3.02
CA GLN A 129 -31.28 8.74 -3.92
C GLN A 129 -29.92 9.40 -4.16
N ARG A 130 -29.90 10.73 -4.36
CA ARG A 130 -28.63 11.47 -4.50
C ARG A 130 -27.78 11.39 -3.23
N ALA A 131 -28.40 11.49 -2.07
CA ALA A 131 -27.70 11.40 -0.79
C ALA A 131 -27.16 9.98 -0.53
N GLU A 132 -27.94 8.95 -0.82
CA GLU A 132 -27.53 7.55 -0.70
C GLU A 132 -26.35 7.24 -1.64
N LEU A 133 -26.41 7.65 -2.90
CA LEU A 133 -25.33 7.48 -3.86
C LEU A 133 -24.06 8.24 -3.47
N LEU A 134 -24.20 9.47 -2.94
CA LEU A 134 -23.06 10.23 -2.44
C LEU A 134 -22.44 9.56 -1.23
N ALA A 135 -23.24 9.06 -0.28
CA ALA A 135 -22.75 8.34 0.88
C ALA A 135 -21.98 7.08 0.49
N GLU A 136 -22.49 6.29 -0.46
CA GLU A 136 -21.81 5.10 -0.99
C GLU A 136 -20.43 5.46 -1.59
N ARG A 137 -20.36 6.55 -2.36
CA ARG A 137 -19.11 7.01 -2.95
C ARG A 137 -18.11 7.55 -1.95
N LEU A 138 -18.58 8.26 -0.92
CA LEU A 138 -17.69 8.74 0.15
C LEU A 138 -17.11 7.59 0.96
N LEU A 139 -17.87 6.52 1.19
CA LEU A 139 -17.37 5.30 1.80
C LEU A 139 -16.32 4.64 0.90
N GLY A 140 -16.61 4.46 -0.39
CA GLY A 140 -15.64 3.92 -1.34
C GLY A 140 -14.36 4.77 -1.44
N LEU A 141 -14.48 6.11 -1.35
CA LEU A 141 -13.32 7.01 -1.31
C LEU A 141 -12.48 6.80 -0.05
N ALA A 142 -13.12 6.64 1.11
CA ALA A 142 -12.43 6.37 2.37
C ALA A 142 -11.69 5.03 2.33
N ASP A 143 -12.36 3.97 1.87
CA ASP A 143 -11.78 2.63 1.75
C ASP A 143 -10.60 2.62 0.76
N THR A 144 -10.75 3.28 -0.39
CA THR A 144 -9.67 3.42 -1.37
C THR A 144 -8.49 4.20 -0.81
N THR A 145 -8.76 5.31 -0.08
CA THR A 145 -7.71 6.10 0.56
C THR A 145 -6.93 5.27 1.57
N MET A 146 -7.61 4.46 2.38
CA MET A 146 -6.93 3.53 3.29
C MET A 146 -6.09 2.50 2.54
N ALA A 147 -6.64 1.88 1.49
CA ALA A 147 -5.95 0.86 0.71
C ALA A 147 -4.68 1.38 0.03
N VAL A 148 -4.71 2.59 -0.54
CA VAL A 148 -3.53 3.18 -1.20
C VAL A 148 -2.44 3.58 -0.20
N HIS A 149 -2.81 4.06 1.01
CA HIS A 149 -1.83 4.41 2.04
C HIS A 149 -1.23 3.19 2.75
N SER A 150 -1.93 2.06 2.77
CA SER A 150 -1.44 0.81 3.35
C SER A 150 -0.76 -0.10 2.33
N ALA A 151 -0.66 0.32 1.07
CA ALA A 151 -0.05 -0.48 0.02
C ALA A 151 1.46 -0.66 0.28
N PRO A 152 1.98 -1.89 0.21
CA PRO A 152 3.37 -2.18 0.55
C PRO A 152 4.38 -1.68 -0.49
N ASN A 153 3.93 -1.40 -1.72
CA ASN A 153 4.78 -0.90 -2.80
C ASN A 153 3.97 -0.14 -3.84
N PHE A 154 4.68 0.54 -4.75
CA PHE A 154 4.08 1.40 -5.78
C PHE A 154 3.10 0.66 -6.70
N ALA A 155 3.39 -0.58 -7.11
CA ALA A 155 2.50 -1.36 -7.97
C ALA A 155 1.17 -1.67 -7.27
N ARG A 156 1.21 -2.13 -6.01
CA ARG A 156 0.02 -2.39 -5.19
C ARG A 156 -0.77 -1.13 -4.89
N LEU A 157 -0.11 0.02 -4.76
CA LEU A 157 -0.77 1.31 -4.62
C LEU A 157 -1.60 1.64 -5.87
N LEU A 158 -1.03 1.50 -7.07
CA LEU A 158 -1.74 1.75 -8.32
C LEU A 158 -2.88 0.74 -8.56
N GLU A 159 -2.68 -0.54 -8.23
CA GLU A 159 -3.75 -1.55 -8.27
C GLU A 159 -4.93 -1.15 -7.38
N ALA A 160 -4.66 -0.80 -6.12
CA ALA A 160 -5.68 -0.38 -5.17
C ALA A 160 -6.40 0.90 -5.62
N ALA A 161 -5.66 1.86 -6.16
CA ALA A 161 -6.23 3.10 -6.67
C ALA A 161 -7.15 2.88 -7.87
N ALA A 162 -6.75 2.04 -8.84
CA ALA A 162 -7.55 1.74 -10.03
C ALA A 162 -8.80 0.92 -9.67
N ALA A 163 -8.66 -0.12 -8.86
CA ALA A 163 -9.79 -0.92 -8.38
C ALA A 163 -10.80 -0.07 -7.58
N GLY A 164 -10.30 0.77 -6.66
CA GLY A 164 -11.13 1.68 -5.89
C GLY A 164 -11.84 2.72 -6.76
N ALA A 165 -11.15 3.28 -7.75
CA ALA A 165 -11.77 4.18 -8.73
C ALA A 165 -12.91 3.46 -9.49
N ALA A 166 -12.67 2.24 -9.96
CA ALA A 166 -13.68 1.47 -10.68
C ALA A 166 -14.91 1.16 -9.82
N GLN A 167 -14.73 0.85 -8.53
CA GLN A 167 -15.83 0.65 -7.57
C GLN A 167 -16.62 1.93 -7.32
N ILE A 168 -15.95 3.06 -7.06
CA ILE A 168 -16.58 4.36 -6.77
C ILE A 168 -17.45 4.83 -7.94
N PHE A 169 -16.94 4.66 -9.18
CA PHE A 169 -17.60 5.14 -10.38
C PHE A 169 -18.44 4.09 -11.08
N LYS A 170 -18.40 2.83 -10.62
CA LYS A 170 -19.10 1.67 -11.22
C LYS A 170 -18.82 1.54 -12.73
N SER A 171 -17.59 1.76 -13.11
CA SER A 171 -17.14 1.78 -14.51
C SER A 171 -15.65 1.40 -14.57
N PRO A 172 -15.10 1.09 -15.74
CA PRO A 172 -13.66 0.97 -15.91
C PRO A 172 -12.93 2.21 -15.41
N ALA A 173 -11.73 2.03 -14.88
CA ALA A 173 -10.90 3.12 -14.39
C ALA A 173 -9.42 2.84 -14.64
N ALA A 174 -8.64 3.89 -14.91
CA ALA A 174 -7.19 3.83 -14.95
C ALA A 174 -6.58 4.88 -14.05
N VAL A 175 -5.48 4.52 -13.40
CA VAL A 175 -4.66 5.44 -12.61
C VAL A 175 -3.24 5.37 -13.13
N VAL A 176 -2.71 6.50 -13.57
CA VAL A 176 -1.38 6.60 -14.19
C VAL A 176 -0.49 7.47 -13.33
N ALA A 177 0.69 6.96 -12.99
CA ALA A 177 1.69 7.71 -12.25
C ALA A 177 3.10 7.25 -12.60
N GLU A 178 4.06 8.15 -12.40
CA GLU A 178 5.48 7.88 -12.55
C GLU A 178 6.06 7.37 -11.24
N THR A 179 6.95 6.36 -11.29
CA THR A 179 7.72 5.87 -10.14
C THR A 179 8.79 6.89 -9.76
N PHE A 180 9.47 6.63 -8.65
CA PHE A 180 10.65 7.42 -8.27
C PHE A 180 11.80 7.31 -9.31
N GLU A 181 11.92 6.17 -9.99
CA GLU A 181 12.97 5.93 -11.00
C GLU A 181 12.68 6.61 -12.35
N GLY A 182 11.46 7.17 -12.52
CA GLY A 182 11.04 7.84 -13.75
C GLY A 182 10.25 6.94 -14.70
N ASP A 183 9.95 5.71 -14.30
CA ASP A 183 9.11 4.82 -15.09
C ASP A 183 7.62 5.18 -14.91
N CYS A 184 6.92 5.36 -16.00
CA CYS A 184 5.48 5.62 -15.94
C CYS A 184 4.69 4.31 -16.00
N LEU A 185 3.82 4.09 -15.02
CA LEU A 185 2.97 2.90 -14.89
C LEU A 185 1.50 3.28 -14.84
N ALA A 186 0.66 2.41 -15.38
CA ALA A 186 -0.79 2.49 -15.25
C ALA A 186 -1.36 1.27 -14.53
N GLY A 187 -2.19 1.52 -13.51
CA GLY A 187 -3.11 0.54 -12.97
C GLY A 187 -4.43 0.64 -13.72
N ILE A 188 -4.92 -0.46 -14.30
CA ILE A 188 -6.15 -0.50 -15.12
C ILE A 188 -7.10 -1.52 -14.51
N ALA A 189 -8.33 -1.10 -14.23
CA ALA A 189 -9.45 -1.95 -13.80
C ALA A 189 -10.56 -1.88 -14.85
N ASP A 190 -11.02 -3.03 -15.34
CA ASP A 190 -12.03 -3.13 -16.41
C ASP A 190 -13.47 -2.93 -15.91
N GLY A 191 -13.66 -2.82 -14.60
CA GLY A 191 -14.96 -2.59 -13.97
C GLY A 191 -14.92 -2.75 -12.46
N PRO A 192 -16.05 -2.55 -11.76
CA PRO A 192 -16.11 -2.50 -10.30
C PRO A 192 -15.75 -3.82 -9.61
N ASP A 193 -15.94 -4.96 -10.27
CA ASP A 193 -15.66 -6.30 -9.73
C ASP A 193 -14.33 -6.87 -10.28
N GLY A 194 -13.62 -6.10 -11.12
CA GLY A 194 -12.38 -6.49 -11.77
C GLY A 194 -11.16 -6.30 -10.89
N THR A 195 -10.17 -7.20 -11.05
CA THR A 195 -8.83 -6.97 -10.52
C THR A 195 -8.10 -5.96 -11.40
N ALA A 196 -7.40 -5.01 -10.78
CA ALA A 196 -6.56 -4.09 -11.55
C ALA A 196 -5.27 -4.77 -12.00
N THR A 197 -4.80 -4.41 -13.18
CA THR A 197 -3.54 -4.86 -13.76
C THR A 197 -2.59 -3.70 -13.93
N ILE A 198 -1.28 -3.93 -13.74
CA ILE A 198 -0.24 -2.92 -13.92
C ILE A 198 0.43 -3.11 -15.28
N VAL A 199 0.52 -2.03 -16.03
CA VAL A 199 1.18 -2.00 -17.33
C VAL A 199 2.11 -0.79 -17.44
N PRO A 200 3.23 -0.88 -18.18
CA PRO A 200 4.03 0.28 -18.55
C PRO A 200 3.19 1.26 -19.37
N TRP A 201 3.41 2.55 -19.14
CA TRP A 201 2.60 3.59 -19.77
C TRP A 201 3.46 4.75 -20.29
N VAL A 202 2.95 5.47 -21.28
CA VAL A 202 3.59 6.69 -21.79
C VAL A 202 2.54 7.80 -21.81
N VAL A 203 2.83 8.89 -21.13
CA VAL A 203 1.97 10.08 -21.11
C VAL A 203 2.75 11.28 -21.64
N ASP A 204 2.12 12.07 -22.49
CA ASP A 204 2.63 13.41 -22.81
C ASP A 204 2.28 14.37 -21.64
N ASP A 205 3.28 14.71 -20.85
CA ASP A 205 3.16 15.50 -19.60
C ASP A 205 3.14 17.02 -19.86
N THR A 206 3.06 17.45 -21.09
CA THR A 206 3.15 18.87 -21.39
C THR A 206 1.93 19.65 -20.89
N GLY A 207 2.15 20.50 -19.87
CA GLY A 207 1.23 21.57 -19.50
C GLY A 207 0.26 21.32 -18.35
N VAL A 208 0.42 20.27 -17.52
CA VAL A 208 -0.39 20.13 -16.29
C VAL A 208 0.12 21.08 -15.21
N PRO A 209 -0.67 22.09 -14.76
CA PRO A 209 -0.26 23.00 -13.70
C PRO A 209 -0.27 22.31 -12.33
N THR A 210 0.44 22.88 -11.36
CA THR A 210 0.32 22.48 -9.94
C THR A 210 -1.12 22.60 -9.46
N GLY A 211 -1.57 21.62 -8.72
CA GLY A 211 -2.96 21.46 -8.28
C GLY A 211 -3.69 20.35 -9.03
N THR A 212 -5.02 20.36 -8.97
CA THR A 212 -5.86 19.37 -9.62
C THR A 212 -6.73 19.99 -10.69
N THR A 213 -6.58 19.55 -11.92
CA THR A 213 -7.43 19.91 -13.07
C THR A 213 -8.28 18.72 -13.47
N VAL A 214 -9.50 18.99 -13.94
CA VAL A 214 -10.38 17.96 -14.50
C VAL A 214 -10.74 18.40 -15.92
N ARG A 215 -10.50 17.52 -16.90
CA ARG A 215 -10.76 17.77 -18.32
C ARG A 215 -11.41 16.55 -18.96
N VAL A 216 -11.96 16.75 -20.15
CA VAL A 216 -12.52 15.68 -20.99
C VAL A 216 -11.57 15.50 -22.16
N ASP A 217 -11.14 14.27 -22.38
CA ASP A 217 -10.18 13.90 -23.41
C ASP A 217 -10.76 12.81 -24.33
N ASP A 218 -10.12 12.62 -25.48
CA ASP A 218 -10.36 11.49 -26.38
C ASP A 218 -9.73 10.22 -25.77
N PRO A 219 -10.46 9.09 -25.65
CA PRO A 219 -9.92 7.82 -25.17
C PRO A 219 -8.69 7.35 -25.94
N ALA A 220 -8.61 7.63 -27.24
CA ALA A 220 -7.48 7.25 -28.08
C ALA A 220 -6.18 7.93 -27.66
N ALA A 221 -6.24 9.12 -27.09
CA ALA A 221 -5.08 9.82 -26.52
C ALA A 221 -4.49 9.08 -25.31
N TRP A 222 -5.27 8.20 -24.69
CA TRP A 222 -4.89 7.41 -23.53
C TRP A 222 -4.58 5.94 -23.85
N GLY A 223 -4.69 5.51 -25.12
CA GLY A 223 -4.39 4.13 -25.56
C GLY A 223 -5.21 3.06 -24.81
N LEU A 224 -6.38 3.42 -24.27
CA LEU A 224 -7.26 2.53 -23.51
C LEU A 224 -8.09 1.68 -24.50
N VAL A 225 -7.51 0.57 -24.95
CA VAL A 225 -8.14 -0.35 -25.90
C VAL A 225 -9.18 -1.19 -25.18
N GLY A 226 -10.43 -1.19 -25.70
CA GLY A 226 -11.52 -2.05 -25.22
C GLY A 226 -12.40 -1.45 -24.13
N TRP A 227 -12.16 -0.20 -23.75
CA TRP A 227 -13.09 0.49 -22.86
C TRP A 227 -14.44 0.72 -23.58
N PRO A 228 -15.57 0.59 -22.87
CA PRO A 228 -16.89 0.93 -23.42
C PRO A 228 -16.97 2.46 -23.56
N THR A 229 -16.40 2.97 -24.62
CA THR A 229 -16.31 4.40 -24.85
C THR A 229 -17.23 4.75 -25.96
N ASP A 230 -18.39 5.28 -25.62
CA ASP A 230 -19.21 5.87 -26.64
C ASP A 230 -18.60 7.18 -27.15
N ASP A 231 -17.69 7.89 -26.44
CA ASP A 231 -17.09 9.07 -27.08
C ASP A 231 -15.95 9.78 -26.31
N THR A 232 -15.91 9.80 -24.95
CA THR A 232 -14.94 10.60 -24.20
C THR A 232 -14.62 10.03 -22.83
N VAL A 233 -13.42 10.35 -22.33
CA VAL A 233 -13.02 10.07 -20.95
C VAL A 233 -12.85 11.35 -20.17
N THR A 234 -13.16 11.29 -18.87
CA THR A 234 -12.86 12.37 -17.95
C THR A 234 -11.58 12.05 -17.19
N VAL A 235 -10.67 12.99 -17.21
CA VAL A 235 -9.33 12.88 -16.64
C VAL A 235 -9.17 13.89 -15.52
N ALA A 236 -8.91 13.41 -14.32
CA ALA A 236 -8.40 14.24 -13.24
C ALA A 236 -6.87 14.14 -13.21
N ALA A 237 -6.20 15.23 -13.52
CA ALA A 237 -4.76 15.35 -13.45
C ALA A 237 -4.37 16.12 -12.19
N THR A 238 -3.53 15.53 -11.32
CA THR A 238 -3.07 16.14 -10.08
C THR A 238 -1.55 16.21 -10.04
N ARG A 239 -1.01 17.41 -9.98
CA ARG A 239 0.42 17.68 -9.76
C ARG A 239 0.59 18.36 -8.40
N LEU A 240 1.28 17.74 -7.47
CA LEU A 240 1.50 18.30 -6.12
C LEU A 240 2.68 19.28 -6.08
N ARG A 241 3.72 19.05 -6.88
CA ARG A 241 4.94 19.85 -6.95
C ARG A 241 5.35 20.07 -8.40
N GLU A 242 5.97 21.22 -8.70
CA GLU A 242 6.41 21.59 -10.06
C GLU A 242 7.49 20.63 -10.63
N ASP A 243 8.34 20.11 -9.74
CA ASP A 243 9.45 19.21 -10.06
C ASP A 243 9.04 17.73 -10.15
N ARG A 244 7.76 17.42 -10.02
CA ARG A 244 7.22 16.04 -10.06
C ARG A 244 6.24 15.85 -11.20
N ALA A 245 6.24 14.65 -11.77
CA ALA A 245 5.25 14.26 -12.76
C ALA A 245 3.84 14.18 -12.16
N PRO A 246 2.81 14.61 -12.89
CA PRO A 246 1.43 14.53 -12.42
C PRO A 246 0.94 13.08 -12.35
N LEU A 247 -0.05 12.87 -11.48
CA LEU A 247 -0.87 11.67 -11.44
C LEU A 247 -2.15 11.90 -12.24
N TYR A 248 -2.63 10.87 -12.92
CA TYR A 248 -3.89 10.91 -13.66
C TYR A 248 -4.85 9.84 -13.17
N VAL A 249 -6.13 10.22 -13.00
CA VAL A 249 -7.25 9.28 -12.81
C VAL A 249 -8.17 9.45 -13.98
N VAL A 250 -8.39 8.37 -14.72
CA VAL A 250 -9.15 8.35 -15.98
C VAL A 250 -10.38 7.46 -15.82
N VAL A 251 -11.54 7.97 -16.18
CA VAL A 251 -12.82 7.24 -16.13
C VAL A 251 -13.70 7.64 -17.32
N PRO A 252 -14.65 6.80 -17.82
CA PRO A 252 -15.60 7.16 -18.86
C PRO A 252 -16.44 8.38 -18.50
N THR A 253 -16.67 9.29 -19.45
CA THR A 253 -17.43 10.54 -19.21
C THR A 253 -18.91 10.28 -18.90
N ALA A 254 -19.51 9.25 -19.46
CA ALA A 254 -20.93 8.90 -19.25
C ALA A 254 -21.32 8.71 -17.78
N THR A 255 -20.33 8.39 -16.90
CA THR A 255 -20.54 8.20 -15.47
C THR A 255 -20.44 9.50 -14.65
N GLN A 256 -20.20 10.67 -15.29
CA GLN A 256 -19.59 11.83 -14.61
C GLN A 256 -20.46 13.06 -14.42
N THR A 257 -21.64 13.20 -14.98
CA THR A 257 -22.39 14.48 -15.00
C THR A 257 -22.71 15.08 -13.61
N ALA A 258 -22.46 14.36 -12.51
CA ALA A 258 -22.68 14.86 -11.15
C ALA A 258 -21.49 14.63 -10.18
N HIS A 259 -20.30 14.19 -10.64
CA HIS A 259 -19.32 13.54 -9.73
C HIS A 259 -17.88 14.08 -9.78
N THR A 260 -17.63 15.16 -10.49
CA THR A 260 -16.33 15.85 -10.54
C THR A 260 -15.68 16.09 -9.17
N PRO A 261 -16.43 16.44 -8.09
CA PRO A 261 -15.80 16.61 -6.77
C PRO A 261 -15.19 15.34 -6.20
N VAL A 262 -15.86 14.19 -6.33
CA VAL A 262 -15.36 12.89 -5.81
C VAL A 262 -14.12 12.45 -6.62
N LEU A 263 -14.14 12.61 -7.94
CA LEU A 263 -12.98 12.31 -8.80
C LEU A 263 -11.77 13.18 -8.44
N ARG A 264 -12.00 14.46 -8.18
CA ARG A 264 -10.96 15.39 -7.73
C ARG A 264 -10.35 14.97 -6.40
N GLN A 265 -11.19 14.63 -5.42
CA GLN A 265 -10.74 14.17 -4.12
C GLN A 265 -9.97 12.85 -4.20
N LEU A 266 -10.45 11.89 -5.00
CA LEU A 266 -9.74 10.64 -5.24
C LEU A 266 -8.36 10.90 -5.85
N ALA A 267 -8.28 11.70 -6.91
CA ALA A 267 -7.01 12.03 -7.55
C ALA A 267 -6.03 12.72 -6.59
N GLN A 268 -6.52 13.59 -5.72
CA GLN A 268 -5.70 14.23 -4.69
C GLN A 268 -5.21 13.24 -3.63
N ALA A 269 -6.09 12.34 -3.15
CA ALA A 269 -5.72 11.32 -2.16
C ALA A 269 -4.67 10.35 -2.72
N VAL A 270 -4.87 9.86 -3.95
CA VAL A 270 -3.91 8.96 -4.61
C VAL A 270 -2.60 9.69 -4.91
N ALA A 271 -2.64 10.96 -5.35
CA ALA A 271 -1.42 11.73 -5.60
C ALA A 271 -0.61 11.94 -4.32
N ALA A 272 -1.28 12.19 -3.18
CA ALA A 272 -0.60 12.30 -1.90
C ALA A 272 0.07 10.99 -1.47
N ALA A 273 -0.59 9.84 -1.68
CA ALA A 273 -0.02 8.53 -1.39
C ALA A 273 1.17 8.20 -2.32
N VAL A 274 1.06 8.50 -3.61
CA VAL A 274 2.16 8.35 -4.58
C VAL A 274 3.36 9.21 -4.20
N GLU A 275 3.15 10.47 -3.80
CA GLU A 275 4.24 11.34 -3.38
C GLU A 275 4.90 10.87 -2.08
N ALA A 276 4.11 10.36 -1.13
CA ALA A 276 4.65 9.77 0.09
C ALA A 276 5.53 8.56 -0.22
N GLN A 277 5.07 7.66 -1.11
CA GLN A 277 5.85 6.50 -1.54
C GLN A 277 7.15 6.92 -2.26
N ARG A 278 7.07 7.89 -3.18
CA ARG A 278 8.27 8.42 -3.87
C ARG A 278 9.28 9.03 -2.91
N SER A 279 8.81 9.82 -1.93
CA SER A 279 9.69 10.42 -0.93
C SER A 279 10.38 9.36 -0.07
N PHE A 280 9.64 8.33 0.32
CA PHE A 280 10.20 7.19 1.05
C PHE A 280 11.28 6.47 0.22
N ASP A 281 11.00 6.14 -1.04
CA ASP A 281 11.94 5.46 -1.94
C ASP A 281 13.21 6.32 -2.19
N GLU A 282 13.05 7.65 -2.31
CA GLU A 282 14.16 8.60 -2.45
C GLU A 282 15.05 8.64 -1.21
N GLU A 283 14.46 8.79 -0.03
CA GLU A 283 15.17 8.78 1.25
C GLU A 283 15.89 7.46 1.47
N HIS A 284 15.22 6.34 1.21
CA HIS A 284 15.80 5.01 1.33
C HIS A 284 17.00 4.83 0.39
N ARG A 285 16.89 5.24 -0.88
CA ARG A 285 18.00 5.16 -1.84
C ARG A 285 19.21 6.01 -1.43
N ILE A 286 18.96 7.22 -0.91
CA ILE A 286 20.03 8.09 -0.39
C ILE A 286 20.74 7.38 0.77
N ALA A 287 19.97 6.82 1.69
CA ALA A 287 20.47 6.15 2.87
C ALA A 287 21.31 4.91 2.54
N VAL A 288 20.84 4.03 1.65
CA VAL A 288 21.59 2.87 1.15
C VAL A 288 22.87 3.29 0.41
N THR A 289 22.80 4.38 -0.37
CA THR A 289 23.98 4.91 -1.07
C THR A 289 25.04 5.42 -0.08
N LEU A 290 24.60 6.15 0.95
CA LEU A 290 25.47 6.62 2.02
C LEU A 290 26.11 5.44 2.78
N GLN A 291 25.32 4.47 3.21
CA GLN A 291 25.80 3.28 3.91
C GLN A 291 26.88 2.55 3.09
N ARG A 292 26.60 2.26 1.80
CA ARG A 292 27.60 1.65 0.91
C ARG A 292 28.88 2.49 0.76
N SER A 293 28.75 3.81 0.77
CA SER A 293 29.91 4.71 0.68
C SER A 293 30.79 4.69 1.95
N LEU A 294 30.19 4.32 3.08
CA LEU A 294 30.85 4.22 4.37
C LEU A 294 31.62 2.89 4.54
N LEU A 295 31.32 1.85 3.77
CA LEU A 295 32.01 0.57 3.80
C LEU A 295 33.37 0.62 3.07
N PRO A 296 34.30 -0.32 3.33
CA PRO A 296 35.60 -0.39 2.65
C PRO A 296 35.44 -0.53 1.13
N ARG A 297 36.06 0.37 0.38
CA ARG A 297 35.98 0.36 -1.10
C ARG A 297 36.82 -0.73 -1.76
N ARG A 298 37.81 -1.29 -1.06
CA ARG A 298 38.74 -2.31 -1.59
C ARG A 298 39.07 -3.31 -0.52
N ILE A 299 39.02 -4.57 -0.86
CA ILE A 299 39.56 -5.66 -0.06
C ILE A 299 41.08 -5.72 -0.31
N PRO A 300 41.94 -5.72 0.75
CA PRO A 300 43.37 -5.79 0.58
C PRO A 300 43.78 -7.16 0.01
N GLN A 301 44.74 -7.14 -0.91
CA GLN A 301 45.41 -8.37 -1.35
C GLN A 301 46.56 -8.68 -0.38
N VAL A 302 46.52 -9.87 0.23
CA VAL A 302 47.46 -10.26 1.28
C VAL A 302 48.13 -11.57 0.89
N ASN A 303 49.44 -11.57 0.79
CA ASN A 303 50.18 -12.78 0.46
C ASN A 303 49.98 -13.87 1.52
N GLY A 304 49.55 -15.08 1.08
CA GLY A 304 49.27 -16.20 1.97
C GLY A 304 47.88 -16.20 2.61
N LEU A 305 47.00 -15.26 2.19
CA LEU A 305 45.62 -15.22 2.62
C LEU A 305 44.70 -15.01 1.40
N ASP A 306 43.63 -15.78 1.33
CA ASP A 306 42.49 -15.46 0.49
C ASP A 306 41.40 -14.74 1.35
N LEU A 307 40.79 -13.71 0.79
CA LEU A 307 39.78 -12.90 1.44
C LEU A 307 38.58 -12.74 0.52
N ALA A 308 37.38 -12.99 1.06
CA ALA A 308 36.12 -12.72 0.36
C ALA A 308 35.16 -11.99 1.29
N VAL A 309 34.37 -11.11 0.73
CA VAL A 309 33.34 -10.34 1.46
C VAL A 309 32.05 -10.33 0.66
N ARG A 310 30.95 -10.52 1.35
CA ARG A 310 29.60 -10.24 0.83
C ARG A 310 28.87 -9.34 1.82
N TYR A 311 28.19 -8.38 1.28
CA TYR A 311 27.35 -7.45 2.03
C TYR A 311 26.06 -7.26 1.24
N GLU A 312 24.97 -7.69 1.85
CA GLU A 312 23.62 -7.54 1.29
C GLU A 312 22.83 -6.63 2.24
N PRO A 313 22.42 -5.45 1.79
CA PRO A 313 21.58 -4.58 2.59
C PRO A 313 20.20 -5.20 2.76
N ALA A 314 19.53 -4.86 3.83
CA ALA A 314 18.14 -5.19 4.04
C ALA A 314 17.26 -4.78 2.84
N SER A 315 16.11 -5.45 2.67
CA SER A 315 15.23 -5.22 1.50
C SER A 315 14.78 -3.76 1.41
N ALA A 316 14.35 -3.32 0.21
CA ALA A 316 13.91 -1.94 -0.07
C ALA A 316 12.77 -1.41 0.81
N GLN A 317 12.16 -2.27 1.63
CA GLN A 317 11.09 -1.91 2.56
C GLN A 317 11.59 -1.73 4.00
N THR A 318 12.86 -2.02 4.26
CA THR A 318 13.49 -1.94 5.58
C THR A 318 14.37 -0.69 5.65
N GLU A 319 14.48 -0.10 6.82
CA GLU A 319 15.40 1.02 7.08
C GLU A 319 16.87 0.56 6.95
N VAL A 320 17.79 1.52 6.83
CA VAL A 320 19.23 1.27 6.63
C VAL A 320 19.84 0.64 7.88
N GLY A 321 20.52 -0.50 7.73
CA GLY A 321 21.08 -1.24 8.86
C GLY A 321 22.38 -0.67 9.45
N GLY A 322 22.78 -1.24 10.58
CA GLY A 322 23.95 -0.89 11.37
C GLY A 322 25.20 -1.73 11.10
N ASP A 323 25.10 -2.71 10.21
CA ASP A 323 26.18 -3.66 9.92
C ASP A 323 27.39 -3.04 9.23
N PHE A 324 28.56 -3.44 9.65
CA PHE A 324 29.80 -3.01 9.00
C PHE A 324 30.91 -4.05 9.09
N TYR A 325 31.89 -3.89 8.21
CA TYR A 325 33.18 -4.58 8.30
C TYR A 325 34.32 -3.62 7.99
N GLU A 326 35.51 -3.97 8.44
CA GLU A 326 36.75 -3.30 8.10
C GLU A 326 37.84 -4.33 7.78
N LEU A 327 38.56 -4.11 6.72
CA LEU A 327 39.68 -4.93 6.29
C LEU A 327 40.84 -4.02 5.84
N VAL A 328 41.90 -4.00 6.58
CA VAL A 328 43.07 -3.15 6.25
C VAL A 328 44.38 -3.79 6.70
N MET A 329 45.45 -3.63 5.90
CA MET A 329 46.80 -4.00 6.29
C MET A 329 47.44 -2.85 7.06
N LEU A 330 47.92 -3.14 8.28
CA LEU A 330 48.62 -2.20 9.17
C LEU A 330 49.90 -2.86 9.70
N ASP A 331 51.05 -2.28 9.39
CA ASP A 331 52.38 -2.72 9.88
C ASP A 331 52.59 -4.25 9.78
N GLY A 332 52.24 -4.85 8.64
CA GLY A 332 52.39 -6.28 8.39
C GLY A 332 51.31 -7.18 9.02
N HIS A 333 50.34 -6.61 9.67
CA HIS A 333 49.18 -7.32 10.22
C HIS A 333 47.89 -7.00 9.43
N LEU A 334 47.02 -7.97 9.22
CA LEU A 334 45.69 -7.76 8.74
C LEU A 334 44.77 -7.43 9.93
N LEU A 335 44.23 -6.23 9.94
CA LEU A 335 43.08 -5.88 10.78
C LEU A 335 41.83 -6.32 10.06
N LEU A 336 40.99 -7.12 10.76
CA LEU A 336 39.59 -7.40 10.39
C LEU A 336 38.73 -6.95 11.56
N ALA A 337 37.71 -6.20 11.29
CA ALA A 337 36.64 -5.93 12.25
C ALA A 337 35.28 -6.16 11.55
N ILE A 338 34.35 -6.70 12.29
CA ILE A 338 32.95 -6.84 11.89
C ILE A 338 32.07 -6.47 13.10
N GLY A 339 30.98 -5.80 12.85
CA GLY A 339 30.11 -5.35 13.93
C GLY A 339 28.75 -4.97 13.41
N ASP A 340 27.86 -4.78 14.38
CA ASP A 340 26.50 -4.34 14.17
C ASP A 340 26.13 -3.31 15.23
N VAL A 341 25.49 -2.21 14.81
CA VAL A 341 24.95 -1.14 15.66
C VAL A 341 23.46 -1.36 15.83
N ALA A 342 22.99 -1.43 17.07
CA ALA A 342 21.58 -1.67 17.37
C ALA A 342 20.67 -0.65 16.68
N GLY A 343 19.69 -1.16 15.92
CA GLY A 343 18.71 -0.36 15.17
C GLY A 343 19.00 -0.28 13.67
N HIS A 344 17.98 0.14 12.92
CA HIS A 344 17.96 0.15 11.45
C HIS A 344 17.53 1.53 10.95
N SER A 345 18.43 2.51 11.03
CA SER A 345 18.13 3.89 10.63
C SER A 345 19.37 4.57 10.07
N LEU A 346 19.20 5.71 9.39
CA LEU A 346 20.32 6.55 8.97
C LEU A 346 21.20 6.96 10.16
N HIS A 347 20.63 7.06 11.37
CA HIS A 347 21.37 7.32 12.58
C HIS A 347 22.30 6.14 12.93
N ALA A 348 21.80 4.89 12.89
CA ALA A 348 22.61 3.69 13.10
C ALA A 348 23.80 3.62 12.12
N ALA A 349 23.56 3.93 10.82
CA ALA A 349 24.63 4.02 9.83
C ALA A 349 25.67 5.11 10.16
N THR A 350 25.28 6.21 10.76
CA THR A 350 26.20 7.26 11.21
C THR A 350 27.05 6.77 12.38
N VAL A 351 26.43 6.16 13.38
CA VAL A 351 27.14 5.55 14.52
C VAL A 351 28.09 4.46 14.04
N MET A 352 27.65 3.59 13.13
CA MET A 352 28.48 2.57 12.49
C MET A 352 29.76 3.16 11.88
N ALA A 353 29.63 4.27 11.14
CA ALA A 353 30.78 4.94 10.53
C ALA A 353 31.77 5.48 11.57
N GLU A 354 31.26 6.08 12.65
CA GLU A 354 32.08 6.58 13.76
C GLU A 354 32.85 5.44 14.44
N LEU A 355 32.16 4.32 14.75
CA LEU A 355 32.78 3.17 15.37
C LEU A 355 33.87 2.54 14.48
N ARG A 356 33.59 2.37 13.20
CA ARG A 356 34.54 1.85 12.22
C ARG A 356 35.78 2.73 12.12
N HIS A 357 35.62 4.05 12.07
CA HIS A 357 36.71 4.99 12.05
C HIS A 357 37.53 4.96 13.35
N ALA A 358 36.86 4.85 14.52
CA ALA A 358 37.52 4.73 15.80
C ALA A 358 38.36 3.44 15.91
N VAL A 359 37.80 2.29 15.46
CA VAL A 359 38.56 1.01 15.40
C VAL A 359 39.81 1.16 14.57
N ARG A 360 39.70 1.76 13.36
CA ARG A 360 40.88 2.02 12.50
C ARG A 360 41.90 2.94 13.14
N ALA A 361 41.47 4.04 13.76
CA ALA A 361 42.37 5.01 14.38
C ALA A 361 43.19 4.36 15.48
N TYR A 362 42.53 3.62 16.38
CA TYR A 362 43.22 2.94 17.46
C TYR A 362 44.11 1.78 16.97
N ALA A 363 43.70 1.10 15.92
CA ALA A 363 44.54 0.08 15.29
C ALA A 363 45.82 0.66 14.64
N VAL A 364 45.70 1.84 13.98
CA VAL A 364 46.86 2.58 13.42
C VAL A 364 47.80 3.04 14.53
N GLU A 365 47.32 3.34 15.73
CA GLU A 365 48.14 3.63 16.91
C GLU A 365 48.86 2.39 17.48
N GLY A 366 48.58 1.20 16.96
CA GLY A 366 49.24 -0.07 17.35
C GLY A 366 48.57 -0.75 18.54
N HIS A 367 47.36 -0.36 18.94
CA HIS A 367 46.65 -1.02 20.01
C HIS A 367 46.20 -2.43 19.64
N GLN A 368 46.14 -3.32 20.64
CA GLN A 368 45.67 -4.70 20.50
C GLN A 368 44.14 -4.74 20.51
N PRO A 369 43.47 -5.80 19.98
CA PRO A 369 42.03 -5.88 19.81
C PRO A 369 41.20 -5.54 21.07
N GLY A 370 41.55 -6.07 22.21
CA GLY A 370 40.85 -5.78 23.48
C GLY A 370 40.99 -4.33 23.93
N GLU A 371 42.18 -3.72 23.73
CA GLU A 371 42.40 -2.30 24.01
C GLU A 371 41.65 -1.41 23.04
N ILE A 372 41.56 -1.77 21.73
CA ILE A 372 40.75 -1.08 20.74
C ILE A 372 39.27 -1.07 21.20
N LEU A 373 38.74 -2.24 21.55
CA LEU A 373 37.34 -2.34 22.01
C LEU A 373 37.10 -1.58 23.32
N HIS A 374 38.07 -1.56 24.23
CA HIS A 374 37.97 -0.76 25.45
C HIS A 374 37.84 0.73 25.14
N ARG A 375 38.70 1.27 24.27
CA ARG A 375 38.69 2.68 23.88
C ARG A 375 37.43 3.07 23.10
N VAL A 376 36.98 2.22 22.18
CA VAL A 376 35.73 2.40 21.46
C VAL A 376 34.54 2.43 22.42
N ASN A 377 34.56 1.54 23.43
CA ASN A 377 33.50 1.53 24.45
C ASN A 377 33.46 2.81 25.30
N GLU A 378 34.63 3.34 25.70
CA GLU A 378 34.71 4.61 26.42
C GLU A 378 34.22 5.78 25.56
N LEU A 379 34.57 5.78 24.25
CA LEU A 379 34.05 6.76 23.29
C LEU A 379 32.51 6.69 23.21
N MET A 380 31.97 5.49 23.00
CA MET A 380 30.50 5.33 22.91
C MET A 380 29.82 5.81 24.18
N ARG A 381 30.26 5.37 25.33
CA ARG A 381 29.65 5.75 26.63
C ARG A 381 29.73 7.25 26.91
N THR A 382 30.68 7.95 26.31
CA THR A 382 30.88 9.39 26.53
C THR A 382 30.13 10.24 25.52
N LEU A 383 30.14 9.85 24.24
CA LEU A 383 29.59 10.64 23.13
C LEU A 383 28.27 10.09 22.59
N LEU A 384 28.00 8.81 22.78
CA LEU A 384 26.84 8.08 22.26
C LEU A 384 26.20 7.23 23.37
N PRO A 385 25.74 7.84 24.48
CA PRO A 385 25.40 7.12 25.71
C PRO A 385 24.18 6.19 25.58
N ASP A 386 23.31 6.41 24.58
CA ASP A 386 22.10 5.65 24.37
C ASP A 386 22.28 4.55 23.27
N GLU A 387 23.49 4.44 22.72
CA GLU A 387 23.80 3.51 21.63
C GLU A 387 24.44 2.23 22.12
N LEU A 388 24.07 1.14 21.48
CA LEU A 388 24.63 -0.20 21.73
C LEU A 388 25.17 -0.78 20.42
N ALA A 389 26.29 -1.51 20.51
CA ALA A 389 26.83 -2.18 19.34
C ALA A 389 27.55 -3.48 19.70
N THR A 390 27.62 -4.38 18.75
CA THR A 390 28.44 -5.58 18.81
C THR A 390 29.61 -5.43 17.86
N ILE A 391 30.83 -5.79 18.26
CA ILE A 391 32.02 -5.77 17.38
C ILE A 391 32.94 -6.94 17.72
N CYS A 392 33.42 -7.63 16.67
CA CYS A 392 34.52 -8.56 16.75
C CYS A 392 35.73 -7.96 16.01
N VAL A 393 36.91 -7.88 16.66
CA VAL A 393 38.14 -7.37 16.10
C VAL A 393 39.20 -8.47 16.09
N LEU A 394 39.88 -8.65 14.96
CA LEU A 394 40.96 -9.60 14.77
C LEU A 394 42.19 -8.87 14.22
N LEU A 395 43.37 -9.18 14.78
CA LEU A 395 44.66 -8.89 14.19
C LEU A 395 45.36 -10.20 13.81
N LEU A 396 45.66 -10.38 12.55
CA LEU A 396 46.37 -11.55 12.01
C LEU A 396 47.73 -11.14 11.44
N HIS A 397 48.79 -11.84 11.86
CA HIS A 397 50.09 -11.75 11.21
C HIS A 397 50.20 -12.85 10.14
N PRO A 398 50.06 -12.53 8.84
CA PRO A 398 49.93 -13.53 7.77
C PRO A 398 51.05 -14.56 7.71
N PRO A 399 52.33 -14.17 7.80
CA PRO A 399 53.41 -15.13 7.69
C PRO A 399 53.41 -16.22 8.75
N SER A 400 53.08 -15.87 10.01
CA SER A 400 53.07 -16.83 11.13
C SER A 400 51.73 -17.47 11.37
N GLY A 401 50.63 -16.86 10.87
CA GLY A 401 49.27 -17.25 11.19
C GLY A 401 48.86 -16.87 12.61
N ARG A 402 49.63 -16.11 13.36
CA ARG A 402 49.25 -15.66 14.71
C ARG A 402 48.05 -14.74 14.63
N VAL A 403 47.03 -15.09 15.40
CA VAL A 403 45.79 -14.35 15.54
C VAL A 403 45.66 -13.83 16.98
N ARG A 404 45.27 -12.56 17.11
CA ARG A 404 44.69 -11.99 18.31
C ARG A 404 43.27 -11.55 18.02
N LEU A 405 42.34 -11.94 18.86
CA LEU A 405 40.91 -11.68 18.65
C LEU A 405 40.30 -11.18 19.97
N ALA A 406 39.48 -10.17 19.84
CA ALA A 406 38.57 -9.73 20.91
C ALA A 406 37.17 -9.49 20.35
N SER A 407 36.17 -9.85 21.11
CA SER A 407 34.76 -9.62 20.77
C SER A 407 34.09 -8.78 21.85
N ALA A 408 33.12 -7.97 21.45
CA ALA A 408 32.24 -7.21 22.32
C ALA A 408 30.78 -7.56 21.97
N GLY A 409 30.29 -8.67 22.52
CA GLY A 409 28.92 -9.12 22.29
C GLY A 409 28.61 -9.65 20.89
N HIS A 410 29.56 -9.66 19.97
CA HIS A 410 29.36 -10.13 18.61
C HIS A 410 29.37 -11.65 18.51
N LEU A 411 28.70 -12.19 17.51
CA LEU A 411 28.61 -13.62 17.24
C LEU A 411 29.99 -14.26 17.05
N PRO A 412 30.20 -15.51 17.52
CA PRO A 412 31.50 -16.16 17.44
C PRO A 412 31.83 -16.52 15.98
N PRO A 413 33.02 -16.17 15.46
CA PRO A 413 33.44 -16.60 14.13
C PRO A 413 33.51 -18.13 14.02
N ALA A 414 33.09 -18.67 12.87
CA ALA A 414 33.22 -20.09 12.56
C ALA A 414 34.59 -20.38 11.96
N LEU A 415 35.33 -21.33 12.55
CA LEU A 415 36.59 -21.85 12.06
C LEU A 415 36.36 -23.19 11.38
N SER A 416 36.52 -23.24 10.07
CA SER A 416 36.44 -24.47 9.26
C SER A 416 37.82 -24.98 8.91
N LEU A 417 38.06 -26.27 9.22
CA LEU A 417 39.28 -26.98 8.85
C LEU A 417 39.01 -28.46 8.67
N ASP A 418 39.45 -29.07 7.58
CA ASP A 418 39.31 -30.49 7.27
C ASP A 418 37.87 -31.02 7.40
N GLY A 419 36.88 -30.20 7.00
CA GLY A 419 35.45 -30.55 7.06
C GLY A 419 34.83 -30.49 8.47
N LYS A 420 35.54 -29.96 9.44
CA LYS A 420 35.03 -29.70 10.80
C LYS A 420 34.91 -28.19 11.01
N VAL A 421 33.85 -27.84 11.75
CA VAL A 421 33.58 -26.44 12.09
C VAL A 421 33.53 -26.30 13.61
N GLU A 422 34.29 -25.33 14.11
CA GLU A 422 34.32 -24.95 15.52
C GLU A 422 34.06 -23.44 15.64
N PHE A 423 33.30 -23.00 16.63
CA PHE A 423 33.08 -21.59 16.88
C PHE A 423 34.14 -21.03 17.83
N VAL A 424 34.82 -19.95 17.41
CA VAL A 424 35.86 -19.30 18.20
C VAL A 424 35.23 -18.46 19.30
N GLN A 425 35.11 -19.05 20.49
CA GLN A 425 34.42 -18.45 21.61
C GLN A 425 35.25 -17.37 22.29
N HIS A 426 34.74 -16.16 22.36
CA HIS A 426 35.27 -15.05 23.16
C HIS A 426 34.10 -14.25 23.71
N SER A 427 33.59 -14.64 24.90
CA SER A 427 32.43 -14.03 25.49
C SER A 427 32.79 -12.74 26.22
N ALA A 428 32.24 -11.62 25.78
CA ALA A 428 32.39 -10.30 26.38
C ALA A 428 31.09 -9.49 26.25
N PRO A 429 30.83 -8.52 27.13
CA PRO A 429 29.70 -7.63 27.02
C PRO A 429 29.77 -6.77 25.74
N LEU A 430 28.61 -6.45 25.16
CA LEU A 430 28.51 -5.53 24.02
C LEU A 430 29.04 -4.12 24.37
N LEU A 431 29.23 -3.30 23.37
CA LEU A 431 29.66 -1.90 23.54
C LEU A 431 28.47 -1.04 24.00
N GLY A 432 28.77 0.06 24.68
CA GLY A 432 27.78 0.95 25.32
C GLY A 432 27.57 0.62 26.81
N VAL A 433 27.90 -0.60 27.26
CA VAL A 433 27.73 -0.97 28.67
C VAL A 433 29.04 -0.89 29.47
N ARG A 434 28.90 -0.62 30.77
CA ARG A 434 30.03 -0.59 31.70
C ARG A 434 30.28 -1.98 32.27
N ALA A 435 31.26 -2.68 31.72
CA ALA A 435 31.65 -4.00 32.20
C ALA A 435 33.14 -4.26 31.91
N PRO A 436 33.82 -5.10 32.72
CA PRO A 436 35.20 -5.51 32.42
C PRO A 436 35.23 -6.36 31.17
N ARG A 437 36.33 -6.22 30.40
CA ARG A 437 36.55 -7.02 29.19
C ARG A 437 37.57 -8.10 29.43
N PRO A 438 37.35 -9.31 28.89
CA PRO A 438 38.37 -10.37 29.02
C PRO A 438 39.61 -10.01 28.18
N PRO A 439 40.79 -10.65 28.47
CA PRO A 439 41.97 -10.50 27.63
C PRO A 439 41.73 -11.03 26.24
N ASP A 440 42.59 -10.61 25.31
CA ASP A 440 42.56 -11.10 23.92
C ASP A 440 42.70 -12.62 23.86
N LEU A 441 41.97 -13.25 22.97
CA LEU A 441 42.17 -14.65 22.61
C LEU A 441 43.33 -14.74 21.61
N GLU A 442 44.35 -15.55 21.93
CA GLU A 442 45.52 -15.77 21.07
C GLU A 442 45.53 -17.22 20.56
N PHE A 443 45.69 -17.38 19.23
CA PHE A 443 45.85 -18.71 18.63
C PHE A 443 46.62 -18.60 17.31
N VAL A 444 46.96 -19.73 16.71
CA VAL A 444 47.55 -19.80 15.39
C VAL A 444 46.53 -20.37 14.40
N LEU A 445 46.20 -19.63 13.37
CA LEU A 445 45.36 -20.11 12.28
C LEU A 445 46.14 -21.12 11.45
N PRO A 446 45.72 -22.38 11.36
CA PRO A 446 46.37 -23.38 10.55
C PRO A 446 46.35 -23.07 9.06
N VAL A 447 47.32 -23.58 8.28
CA VAL A 447 47.27 -23.54 6.82
C VAL A 447 46.04 -24.37 6.34
N GLY A 448 45.33 -23.86 5.38
CA GLY A 448 44.06 -24.46 4.89
C GLY A 448 42.81 -24.14 5.72
N ALA A 449 42.98 -23.55 6.92
CA ALA A 449 41.83 -23.16 7.74
C ALA A 449 41.16 -21.90 7.20
N THR A 450 39.84 -21.88 7.30
CA THR A 450 39.00 -20.74 6.92
C THR A 450 38.26 -20.22 8.14
N LEU A 451 38.40 -18.93 8.44
CA LEU A 451 37.56 -18.21 9.41
C LEU A 451 36.42 -17.49 8.67
N VAL A 452 35.21 -17.63 9.20
CA VAL A 452 34.03 -16.98 8.68
C VAL A 452 33.44 -16.07 9.77
N PHE A 453 33.41 -14.79 9.50
CA PHE A 453 32.77 -13.77 10.30
C PHE A 453 31.45 -13.40 9.65
N TYR A 454 30.43 -13.11 10.43
CA TYR A 454 29.08 -12.86 9.93
C TYR A 454 28.29 -12.05 10.95
N THR A 455 27.30 -11.33 10.46
CA THR A 455 26.29 -10.65 11.29
C THR A 455 25.06 -11.53 11.45
N ASP A 456 24.19 -11.18 12.39
CA ASP A 456 23.02 -11.97 12.77
C ASP A 456 22.02 -12.14 11.62
N GLY A 457 21.87 -11.15 10.73
CA GLY A 457 21.04 -11.25 9.55
C GLY A 457 21.31 -12.47 8.64
N LEU A 458 22.51 -13.09 8.74
CA LEU A 458 22.80 -14.35 8.03
C LEU A 458 22.08 -15.53 8.64
N ILE A 459 21.92 -15.59 9.97
CA ILE A 459 21.50 -16.77 10.72
C ILE A 459 20.20 -16.57 11.49
N GLU A 460 19.79 -15.33 11.74
CA GLU A 460 18.58 -15.02 12.47
C GLU A 460 17.32 -15.17 11.59
N ARG A 461 16.33 -15.89 12.10
CA ARG A 461 15.03 -16.09 11.47
C ARG A 461 13.94 -15.94 12.51
N ARG A 462 12.82 -15.36 12.12
CA ARG A 462 11.67 -15.12 13.03
C ARG A 462 11.13 -16.37 13.71
N ASP A 463 11.29 -17.54 13.10
CA ASP A 463 10.68 -18.81 13.52
C ASP A 463 11.69 -19.79 14.16
N THR A 464 12.96 -19.42 14.30
CA THR A 464 14.01 -20.29 14.85
C THR A 464 14.85 -19.58 15.89
N THR A 465 15.57 -20.33 16.71
CA THR A 465 16.51 -19.75 17.68
C THR A 465 17.86 -19.44 17.02
N ILE A 466 18.64 -18.54 17.64
CA ILE A 466 19.99 -18.23 17.20
C ILE A 466 20.90 -19.47 17.20
N ASP A 467 20.68 -20.42 18.15
CA ASP A 467 21.40 -21.70 18.22
C ASP A 467 21.10 -22.60 17.00
N ASP A 468 19.86 -22.61 16.50
CA ASP A 468 19.49 -23.32 15.29
C ASP A 468 20.20 -22.70 14.07
N GLY A 469 20.30 -21.37 14.00
CA GLY A 469 21.04 -20.66 12.97
C GLY A 469 22.56 -20.96 13.01
N LEU A 470 23.15 -20.97 14.20
CA LEU A 470 24.54 -21.39 14.40
C LEU A 470 24.78 -22.85 13.97
N ALA A 471 23.86 -23.75 14.28
CA ALA A 471 23.93 -25.14 13.86
C ALA A 471 23.85 -25.29 12.34
N ALA A 472 22.99 -24.51 11.68
CA ALA A 472 22.86 -24.48 10.22
C ALA A 472 24.16 -23.95 9.57
N LEU A 473 24.71 -22.86 10.10
CA LEU A 473 25.99 -22.32 9.64
C LEU A 473 27.13 -23.33 9.81
N ALA A 474 27.19 -24.03 10.94
CA ALA A 474 28.19 -25.05 11.18
C ALA A 474 28.12 -26.15 10.11
N VAL A 475 26.93 -26.57 9.70
CA VAL A 475 26.74 -27.55 8.62
C VAL A 475 27.18 -26.97 7.26
N ALA A 476 26.72 -25.78 6.92
CA ALA A 476 27.03 -25.15 5.64
C ALA A 476 28.54 -24.85 5.46
N ALA A 477 29.22 -24.47 6.55
CA ALA A 477 30.65 -24.14 6.55
C ALA A 477 31.59 -25.37 6.60
N THR A 478 31.06 -26.61 6.73
CA THR A 478 31.90 -27.84 6.61
C THR A 478 32.56 -27.97 5.26
N ARG A 479 31.93 -27.47 4.20
CA ARG A 479 32.40 -27.49 2.84
C ARG A 479 32.79 -26.08 2.40
N VAL A 480 34.06 -25.80 2.39
CA VAL A 480 34.62 -24.54 1.87
C VAL A 480 34.99 -24.74 0.39
N ASP A 481 34.45 -23.87 -0.47
CA ASP A 481 34.76 -23.91 -1.91
C ASP A 481 36.19 -23.41 -2.17
N ASP A 482 36.82 -23.84 -3.26
CA ASP A 482 38.16 -23.36 -3.64
C ASP A 482 38.18 -21.83 -3.84
N ASP A 483 37.09 -21.30 -4.41
CA ASP A 483 36.81 -19.86 -4.53
C ASP A 483 36.01 -19.38 -3.34
N LEU A 484 36.61 -18.54 -2.49
CA LEU A 484 35.92 -17.99 -1.31
C LEU A 484 34.73 -17.06 -1.66
N ASP A 485 34.76 -16.42 -2.81
CA ASP A 485 33.63 -15.60 -3.25
C ASP A 485 32.39 -16.46 -3.50
N ARG A 486 32.56 -17.63 -4.14
CA ARG A 486 31.49 -18.61 -4.30
C ARG A 486 31.05 -19.23 -2.98
N PHE A 487 31.99 -19.46 -2.08
CA PHE A 487 31.66 -19.95 -0.75
C PHE A 487 30.76 -18.97 0.02
N CYS A 488 31.09 -17.70 0.06
CA CYS A 488 30.27 -16.67 0.70
C CYS A 488 28.89 -16.54 0.04
N GLU A 489 28.83 -16.60 -1.29
CA GLU A 489 27.57 -16.55 -2.05
C GLU A 489 26.66 -17.76 -1.74
N ARG A 490 27.24 -18.94 -1.62
CA ARG A 490 26.52 -20.14 -1.21
C ARG A 490 25.99 -20.04 0.22
N LEU A 491 26.78 -19.53 1.16
CA LEU A 491 26.33 -19.29 2.53
C LEU A 491 25.10 -18.36 2.56
N LEU A 492 25.12 -17.29 1.78
CA LEU A 492 23.97 -16.38 1.65
C LEU A 492 22.73 -17.12 1.11
N VAL A 493 22.87 -17.88 0.03
CA VAL A 493 21.75 -18.60 -0.59
C VAL A 493 21.16 -19.68 0.34
N GLU A 494 22.00 -20.38 1.10
CA GLU A 494 21.57 -21.50 1.97
C GLU A 494 21.01 -21.01 3.31
N LEU A 495 21.52 -19.90 3.85
CA LEU A 495 21.24 -19.46 5.22
C LEU A 495 20.39 -18.20 5.32
N ALA A 496 20.58 -17.22 4.44
CA ALA A 496 19.81 -16.00 4.51
C ALA A 496 18.31 -16.27 4.27
N PRO A 497 17.41 -15.54 4.97
CA PRO A 497 15.98 -15.68 4.74
C PRO A 497 15.61 -15.20 3.31
N PRO A 498 14.51 -15.74 2.72
CA PRO A 498 14.05 -15.31 1.38
C PRO A 498 13.76 -13.80 1.28
N GLU A 499 13.29 -13.20 2.37
CA GLU A 499 13.17 -11.77 2.55
C GLU A 499 14.19 -11.33 3.61
N ILE A 500 15.20 -10.60 3.16
CA ILE A 500 16.27 -10.08 4.02
C ILE A 500 15.69 -8.89 4.78
N HIS A 501 15.47 -9.08 6.09
CA HIS A 501 14.88 -8.05 6.96
C HIS A 501 15.92 -7.20 7.68
N ASP A 502 17.16 -7.67 7.77
CA ASP A 502 18.30 -6.97 8.34
C ASP A 502 19.49 -7.09 7.40
N ASP A 503 20.47 -6.22 7.54
CA ASP A 503 21.70 -6.29 6.76
C ASP A 503 22.43 -7.63 6.99
N VAL A 504 23.10 -8.12 5.99
CA VAL A 504 23.94 -9.33 6.09
C VAL A 504 25.35 -9.01 5.66
N ALA A 505 26.29 -9.12 6.58
CA ALA A 505 27.71 -9.07 6.29
C ALA A 505 28.34 -10.44 6.50
N VAL A 506 29.11 -10.91 5.53
CA VAL A 506 29.92 -12.14 5.62
C VAL A 506 31.33 -11.84 5.16
N VAL A 507 32.32 -12.15 6.01
CA VAL A 507 33.73 -12.05 5.69
C VAL A 507 34.38 -13.40 5.88
N ALA A 508 34.93 -13.97 4.82
CA ALA A 508 35.69 -15.21 4.84
C ALA A 508 37.17 -14.92 4.66
N LEU A 509 38.00 -15.57 5.47
CA LEU A 509 39.44 -15.46 5.46
C LEU A 509 40.05 -16.86 5.48
N ARG A 510 40.84 -17.25 4.47
CA ARG A 510 41.53 -18.53 4.41
C ARG A 510 43.06 -18.34 4.39
N ARG A 511 43.77 -19.10 5.22
CA ARG A 511 45.25 -19.13 5.20
C ARG A 511 45.74 -20.19 4.22
N ASN A 512 46.54 -19.78 3.23
CA ASN A 512 47.14 -20.63 2.21
C ASN A 512 48.48 -21.22 2.64
#